data_56763dbb17823bf410b6552964850f1d
#
_entry.id   56763dbb17823bf410b6552964850f1d
#
_cell.length_a   1.000
_cell.length_b   1.000
_cell.length_c   1.000
_cell.angle_alpha   90.00
_cell.angle_beta   90.00
_cell.angle_gamma   90.00
#
_symmetry.space_group_name_H-M   'P 1'
#
loop_
_entity.id
_entity.type
_entity.pdbx_description
1 polymer ?
#
loop_
_entity_poly.entity_id
_entity_poly.type
_entity_poly.pdbx_seq_one_letter_code
_entity_poly.pdbx_strand_id
1 'polypeptide(L)'
;MGCHKTLDIKTVCECNKCLCTETLHPQATLINLEKPDLGSEAVKFEFYAILLIEECPGGCSCCGRMYYDYNNATMVFLKPGEIFRMTGDNTLPDKGWLLAFHPDLIYRTTLDSHIRNYTFFNYRKEEALHLSRRETESITCCLWNIEEELHHPIDTHTGTILSRHIELLLDYCSRYYERQFITRENTNKDIMARLELMVDEYITSGRIHDTGMPSPAAFSRHLNLSAAYLCDLLCFETGKTFAEYIQLKQIDMARKMLCDSNTAPSDVARILGFQSLQFFNAVFKKLTGTIPGKYKKPDGECLS
;
A
#
# COMPACT_ATOMS: atom_id res chain seq x y z
N MET A 1 26.63 12.66 16.84
CA MET A 1 25.68 12.46 15.75
C MET A 1 26.44 11.80 14.61
N GLY A 2 26.37 10.48 14.51
CA GLY A 2 26.99 9.73 13.42
C GLY A 2 26.25 10.06 12.13
N CYS A 3 26.99 10.45 11.11
CA CYS A 3 26.47 10.62 9.76
C CYS A 3 26.15 9.20 9.23
N HIS A 4 24.88 8.80 9.30
CA HIS A 4 24.44 7.53 8.74
C HIS A 4 24.69 7.56 7.22
N LYS A 5 25.62 6.76 6.75
CA LYS A 5 26.01 6.72 5.34
C LYS A 5 24.93 5.95 4.58
N THR A 6 24.11 6.67 3.81
CA THR A 6 23.19 6.07 2.85
C THR A 6 23.92 5.79 1.55
N LEU A 7 23.88 4.56 1.07
CA LEU A 7 24.38 4.17 -0.24
C LEU A 7 23.31 4.49 -1.28
N ASP A 8 23.62 5.40 -2.21
CA ASP A 8 22.72 5.79 -3.31
C ASP A 8 23.12 5.01 -4.57
N ILE A 9 22.24 4.10 -5.01
CA ILE A 9 22.44 3.23 -6.17
C ILE A 9 21.52 3.71 -7.29
N LYS A 10 22.12 4.28 -8.34
CA LYS A 10 21.38 4.95 -9.42
C LYS A 10 21.02 4.02 -10.57
N THR A 11 21.84 2.99 -10.82
CA THR A 11 21.65 2.09 -11.96
C THR A 11 21.72 0.62 -11.54
N VAL A 12 21.11 -0.25 -12.33
CA VAL A 12 21.21 -1.71 -12.16
C VAL A 12 22.67 -2.18 -12.22
N CYS A 13 23.48 -1.59 -13.09
CA CYS A 13 24.90 -1.91 -13.17
C CYS A 13 25.68 -1.55 -11.90
N GLU A 14 25.34 -0.42 -11.26
CA GLU A 14 25.93 -0.07 -9.96
C GLU A 14 25.50 -1.05 -8.87
N CYS A 15 24.22 -1.46 -8.87
CA CYS A 15 23.71 -2.47 -7.95
C CYS A 15 24.49 -3.78 -8.07
N ASN A 16 24.66 -4.27 -9.29
CA ASN A 16 25.42 -5.49 -9.57
C ASN A 16 26.88 -5.39 -9.11
N LYS A 17 27.53 -4.25 -9.35
CA LYS A 17 28.92 -4.01 -8.88
C LYS A 17 29.00 -4.01 -7.35
N CYS A 18 28.06 -3.36 -6.65
CA CYS A 18 28.02 -3.33 -5.20
C CYS A 18 27.82 -4.71 -4.58
N LEU A 19 27.06 -5.58 -5.26
CA LEU A 19 26.75 -6.95 -4.82
C LEU A 19 27.64 -8.01 -5.49
N CYS A 20 28.71 -7.60 -6.18
CA CYS A 20 29.69 -8.48 -6.84
C CYS A 20 29.06 -9.48 -7.81
N THR A 21 28.00 -9.06 -8.54
CA THR A 21 27.27 -9.90 -9.49
C THR A 21 27.50 -9.43 -10.93
N GLU A 22 27.42 -10.34 -11.89
CA GLU A 22 27.54 -10.02 -13.32
C GLU A 22 26.32 -9.25 -13.81
N THR A 23 26.50 -8.30 -14.73
CA THR A 23 25.41 -7.55 -15.35
C THR A 23 24.98 -8.25 -16.63
N LEU A 24 23.89 -9.02 -16.56
CA LEU A 24 23.31 -9.73 -17.70
C LEU A 24 22.42 -8.81 -18.54
N HIS A 25 21.67 -7.90 -17.90
CA HIS A 25 20.80 -6.94 -18.57
C HIS A 25 20.97 -5.53 -17.96
N PRO A 26 21.02 -4.45 -18.79
CA PRO A 26 21.30 -3.10 -18.28
C PRO A 26 20.18 -2.50 -17.41
N GLN A 27 18.94 -2.97 -17.56
CA GLN A 27 17.75 -2.40 -16.91
C GLN A 27 17.08 -3.34 -15.92
N ALA A 28 17.53 -4.59 -15.79
CA ALA A 28 17.00 -5.54 -14.82
C ALA A 28 18.10 -6.45 -14.28
N THR A 29 17.94 -6.90 -13.05
CA THR A 29 18.81 -7.90 -12.44
C THR A 29 18.03 -8.72 -11.41
N LEU A 30 18.40 -9.98 -11.27
CA LEU A 30 18.00 -10.85 -10.20
C LEU A 30 19.26 -11.35 -9.48
N ILE A 31 19.36 -11.08 -8.18
CA ILE A 31 20.54 -11.37 -7.38
C ILE A 31 20.13 -12.31 -6.25
N ASN A 32 20.80 -13.45 -6.17
CA ASN A 32 20.71 -14.32 -5.01
C ASN A 32 21.51 -13.71 -3.86
N LEU A 33 20.83 -13.47 -2.72
CA LEU A 33 21.41 -12.87 -1.53
C LEU A 33 22.04 -13.95 -0.68
N GLU A 34 23.30 -14.32 -0.99
CA GLU A 34 24.15 -15.14 -0.13
C GLU A 34 25.21 -14.24 0.53
N LYS A 35 24.94 -13.82 1.78
CA LYS A 35 25.82 -12.95 2.60
C LYS A 35 26.21 -11.63 1.91
N PRO A 36 25.25 -10.84 1.43
CA PRO A 36 25.54 -9.58 0.78
C PRO A 36 26.06 -8.58 1.81
N ASP A 37 27.20 -7.99 1.56
CA ASP A 37 27.74 -6.86 2.32
C ASP A 37 27.72 -5.61 1.49
N LEU A 38 26.80 -4.71 1.77
CA LEU A 38 26.76 -3.39 1.13
C LEU A 38 27.56 -2.33 1.89
N GLY A 39 28.15 -2.69 3.05
CA GLY A 39 28.96 -1.77 3.86
C GLY A 39 28.25 -0.50 4.30
N SER A 40 26.90 -0.50 4.32
CA SER A 40 26.09 0.69 4.59
C SER A 40 24.83 0.35 5.38
N GLU A 41 24.45 1.26 6.31
CA GLU A 41 23.26 1.10 7.17
C GLU A 41 21.92 1.33 6.42
N ALA A 42 21.97 2.01 5.27
CA ALA A 42 20.81 2.29 4.47
C ALA A 42 21.17 2.30 2.97
N VAL A 43 20.26 1.84 2.15
CA VAL A 43 20.38 1.83 0.69
C VAL A 43 19.21 2.57 0.07
N LYS A 44 19.46 3.38 -0.93
CA LYS A 44 18.48 4.03 -1.77
C LYS A 44 18.64 3.53 -3.20
N PHE A 45 17.59 2.94 -3.75
CA PHE A 45 17.57 2.54 -5.15
C PHE A 45 16.79 3.57 -5.97
N GLU A 46 17.36 4.05 -7.08
CA GLU A 46 16.63 4.94 -8.03
C GLU A 46 15.80 4.16 -9.06
N PHE A 47 15.51 2.89 -8.78
CA PHE A 47 14.71 1.96 -9.56
C PHE A 47 13.85 1.10 -8.64
N TYR A 48 12.93 0.31 -9.19
CA TYR A 48 12.13 -0.63 -8.43
C TYR A 48 12.98 -1.77 -7.88
N ALA A 49 12.83 -2.10 -6.61
CA ALA A 49 13.49 -3.22 -5.97
C ALA A 49 12.49 -4.06 -5.18
N ILE A 50 12.55 -5.37 -5.34
CA ILE A 50 11.72 -6.35 -4.63
C ILE A 50 12.66 -7.31 -3.93
N LEU A 51 12.55 -7.36 -2.61
CA LEU A 51 13.33 -8.27 -1.75
C LEU A 51 12.44 -9.45 -1.38
N LEU A 52 12.87 -10.66 -1.67
CA LEU A 52 12.34 -11.90 -1.08
C LEU A 52 13.33 -12.35 -0.01
N ILE A 53 12.91 -12.33 1.25
CA ILE A 53 13.73 -12.65 2.43
C ILE A 53 13.29 -14.01 2.95
N GLU A 54 14.12 -15.03 2.82
CA GLU A 54 13.80 -16.39 3.26
C GLU A 54 14.10 -16.63 4.74
N GLU A 55 15.19 -16.03 5.25
CA GLU A 55 15.53 -16.05 6.67
C GLU A 55 15.76 -14.62 7.17
N CYS A 56 15.06 -14.23 8.22
CA CYS A 56 15.23 -12.91 8.82
C CYS A 56 16.17 -13.00 10.02
N PRO A 57 17.39 -12.42 9.96
CA PRO A 57 18.29 -12.39 11.10
C PRO A 57 17.64 -11.72 12.32
N GLY A 58 17.66 -12.37 13.49
CA GLY A 58 17.10 -11.79 14.71
C GLY A 58 15.60 -11.99 14.94
N GLY A 59 14.92 -12.81 14.12
CA GLY A 59 13.52 -13.20 14.36
C GLY A 59 12.47 -12.23 13.79
N CYS A 60 11.22 -12.43 14.17
CA CYS A 60 10.00 -11.89 13.56
C CYS A 60 9.83 -10.37 13.47
N SER A 61 10.68 -9.56 14.10
CA SER A 61 10.34 -8.15 14.39
C SER A 61 10.71 -7.16 13.29
N CYS A 62 11.57 -7.51 12.35
CA CYS A 62 12.16 -6.52 11.45
C CYS A 62 11.21 -6.00 10.34
N CYS A 63 10.21 -6.78 9.95
CA CYS A 63 9.27 -6.46 8.86
C CYS A 63 7.80 -6.53 9.31
N GLY A 64 7.51 -6.28 10.58
CA GLY A 64 6.14 -6.22 11.11
C GLY A 64 5.41 -7.55 11.16
N ARG A 65 6.13 -8.68 11.16
CA ARG A 65 5.53 -10.01 11.25
C ARG A 65 4.89 -10.24 12.62
N MET A 66 3.64 -10.66 12.61
CA MET A 66 2.88 -11.06 13.77
C MET A 66 3.00 -12.58 14.00
N TYR A 67 2.68 -13.07 15.20
CA TYR A 67 2.80 -14.50 15.54
C TYR A 67 1.90 -15.43 14.71
N TYR A 68 0.85 -14.91 14.11
CA TYR A 68 -0.08 -15.63 13.25
C TYR A 68 0.24 -15.51 11.75
N ASP A 69 1.21 -14.66 11.37
CA ASP A 69 1.66 -14.57 9.99
C ASP A 69 2.52 -15.77 9.60
N TYR A 70 2.53 -16.09 8.31
CA TYR A 70 3.44 -17.10 7.80
C TYR A 70 4.91 -16.70 7.99
N ASN A 71 5.80 -17.68 8.02
CA ASN A 71 7.20 -17.46 8.34
C ASN A 71 8.20 -18.05 7.34
N ASN A 72 7.73 -18.53 6.19
CA ASN A 72 8.62 -19.14 5.20
C ASN A 72 9.45 -18.10 4.46
N ALA A 73 8.83 -16.98 4.06
CA ALA A 73 9.52 -15.86 3.47
C ALA A 73 8.76 -14.56 3.70
N THR A 74 9.47 -13.44 3.53
CA THR A 74 8.91 -12.09 3.61
C THR A 74 9.29 -11.31 2.37
N MET A 75 8.33 -10.61 1.76
CA MET A 75 8.60 -9.73 0.63
C MET A 75 8.47 -8.27 1.02
N VAL A 76 9.45 -7.47 0.58
CA VAL A 76 9.48 -6.01 0.73
C VAL A 76 9.58 -5.38 -0.65
N PHE A 77 8.79 -4.34 -0.89
CA PHE A 77 8.69 -3.65 -2.17
C PHE A 77 9.17 -2.22 -2.01
N LEU A 78 10.07 -1.79 -2.88
CA LEU A 78 10.67 -0.46 -2.86
C LEU A 78 10.46 0.21 -4.22
N LYS A 79 9.86 1.38 -4.21
CA LYS A 79 9.76 2.22 -5.41
C LYS A 79 11.05 3.03 -5.63
N PRO A 80 11.28 3.57 -6.83
CA PRO A 80 12.42 4.45 -7.09
C PRO A 80 12.51 5.60 -6.09
N GLY A 81 13.71 5.85 -5.57
CA GLY A 81 14.00 6.91 -4.60
C GLY A 81 13.68 6.58 -3.14
N GLU A 82 13.19 5.39 -2.84
CA GLU A 82 12.90 4.97 -1.47
C GLU A 82 14.15 4.51 -0.74
N ILE A 83 14.25 4.89 0.54
CA ILE A 83 15.39 4.51 1.39
C ILE A 83 15.01 3.27 2.19
N PHE A 84 15.66 2.17 1.92
CA PHE A 84 15.58 0.96 2.71
C PHE A 84 16.65 0.99 3.81
N ARG A 85 16.21 0.94 5.06
CA ARG A 85 17.10 0.85 6.22
C ARG A 85 17.14 -0.58 6.73
N MET A 86 18.32 -1.12 6.78
CA MET A 86 18.55 -2.42 7.39
C MET A 86 18.50 -2.28 8.91
N THR A 87 17.92 -3.29 9.57
CA THR A 87 17.86 -3.37 11.04
C THR A 87 18.80 -4.46 11.51
N GLY A 88 19.60 -4.17 12.53
CA GLY A 88 20.58 -5.11 13.08
C GLY A 88 22.00 -4.80 12.63
N ASP A 89 22.80 -5.80 12.32
CA ASP A 89 24.23 -5.69 12.01
C ASP A 89 24.56 -5.14 10.61
N ASN A 90 23.70 -4.29 10.06
CA ASN A 90 23.89 -3.60 8.76
C ASN A 90 24.04 -4.51 7.54
N THR A 91 23.41 -5.67 7.55
CA THR A 91 23.46 -6.62 6.42
C THR A 91 22.10 -6.73 5.75
N LEU A 92 22.09 -6.86 4.42
CA LEU A 92 20.95 -7.45 3.72
C LEU A 92 20.68 -8.85 4.27
N PRO A 93 19.46 -9.39 4.09
CA PRO A 93 19.16 -10.74 4.53
C PRO A 93 20.19 -11.75 4.01
N ASP A 94 20.60 -12.69 4.83
CA ASP A 94 21.62 -13.69 4.49
C ASP A 94 21.14 -14.74 3.47
N LYS A 95 19.81 -14.80 3.24
CA LYS A 95 19.19 -15.67 2.24
C LYS A 95 17.99 -15.01 1.61
N GLY A 96 17.88 -15.11 0.32
CA GLY A 96 16.75 -14.59 -0.43
C GLY A 96 17.15 -14.08 -1.82
N TRP A 97 16.32 -13.23 -2.37
CA TRP A 97 16.47 -12.70 -3.70
C TRP A 97 16.22 -11.20 -3.73
N LEU A 98 17.00 -10.50 -4.53
CA LEU A 98 16.76 -9.10 -4.92
C LEU A 98 16.45 -9.07 -6.41
N LEU A 99 15.18 -8.80 -6.75
CA LEU A 99 14.79 -8.43 -8.11
C LEU A 99 14.79 -6.91 -8.21
N ALA A 100 15.61 -6.36 -9.12
CA ALA A 100 15.67 -4.93 -9.37
C ALA A 100 15.43 -4.64 -10.85
N PHE A 101 14.61 -3.62 -11.15
CA PHE A 101 14.35 -3.22 -12.54
C PHE A 101 14.11 -1.71 -12.67
N HIS A 102 14.72 -1.15 -13.71
CA HIS A 102 14.58 0.27 -14.02
C HIS A 102 13.21 0.58 -14.66
N PRO A 103 12.59 1.76 -14.40
CA PRO A 103 11.35 2.16 -15.07
C PRO A 103 11.39 2.08 -16.60
N ASP A 104 12.54 2.29 -17.22
CA ASP A 104 12.70 2.19 -18.68
C ASP A 104 12.48 0.77 -19.23
N LEU A 105 12.70 -0.29 -18.41
CA LEU A 105 12.40 -1.66 -18.81
C LEU A 105 10.92 -1.85 -19.13
N ILE A 106 10.07 -1.27 -18.29
CA ILE A 106 8.63 -1.44 -18.41
C ILE A 106 7.96 -0.41 -19.32
N TYR A 107 8.72 0.59 -19.77
CA TYR A 107 8.19 1.68 -20.60
C TYR A 107 7.48 1.16 -21.85
N ARG A 108 6.25 1.60 -22.09
CA ARG A 108 5.33 1.16 -23.16
C ARG A 108 4.91 -0.31 -23.10
N THR A 109 5.11 -1.00 -21.98
CA THR A 109 4.53 -2.33 -21.73
C THR A 109 3.19 -2.21 -20.99
N THR A 110 2.48 -3.34 -20.80
CA THR A 110 1.26 -3.37 -19.97
C THR A 110 1.58 -3.03 -18.52
N LEU A 111 2.72 -3.47 -18.01
CA LEU A 111 3.14 -3.18 -16.65
C LEU A 111 3.34 -1.68 -16.41
N ASP A 112 3.81 -0.90 -17.38
CA ASP A 112 3.93 0.56 -17.28
C ASP A 112 2.59 1.23 -16.92
N SER A 113 1.51 0.78 -17.54
CA SER A 113 0.16 1.29 -17.25
C SER A 113 -0.40 0.78 -15.92
N HIS A 114 0.01 -0.39 -15.46
CA HIS A 114 -0.52 -1.06 -14.27
C HIS A 114 0.35 -0.90 -13.02
N ILE A 115 1.62 -0.49 -13.12
CA ILE A 115 2.55 -0.43 -11.98
C ILE A 115 2.01 0.40 -10.80
N ARG A 116 1.21 1.43 -11.08
CA ARG A 116 0.59 2.28 -10.06
C ARG A 116 -0.53 1.59 -9.28
N ASN A 117 -1.09 0.51 -9.82
CA ASN A 117 -2.14 -0.27 -9.18
C ASN A 117 -1.57 -1.19 -8.08
N TYR A 118 -0.27 -1.50 -8.16
CA TYR A 118 0.43 -2.25 -7.12
C TYR A 118 0.82 -1.31 -5.97
N THR A 119 -0.18 -0.97 -5.16
CA THR A 119 -0.13 0.03 -4.08
C THR A 119 0.88 -0.30 -3.00
N PHE A 120 1.24 -1.58 -2.85
CA PHE A 120 2.21 -2.07 -1.87
C PHE A 120 3.65 -1.57 -2.10
N PHE A 121 3.98 -1.00 -3.25
CA PHE A 121 5.20 -0.21 -3.41
C PHE A 121 5.20 1.10 -2.59
N ASN A 122 4.08 1.48 -1.99
CA ASN A 122 3.95 2.61 -1.07
C ASN A 122 3.72 2.17 0.38
N TYR A 123 3.84 0.88 0.68
CA TYR A 123 3.75 0.35 2.02
C TYR A 123 5.06 0.57 2.79
N ARG A 124 4.98 0.56 4.11
CA ARG A 124 6.18 0.55 4.94
C ARG A 124 6.73 -0.87 5.04
N LYS A 125 8.00 -1.01 5.38
CA LYS A 125 8.62 -2.33 5.60
C LYS A 125 7.91 -3.16 6.69
N GLU A 126 7.29 -2.49 7.67
CA GLU A 126 6.49 -3.13 8.73
C GLU A 126 5.16 -3.69 8.22
N GLU A 127 4.77 -3.32 6.99
CA GLU A 127 3.58 -3.80 6.29
C GLU A 127 3.95 -4.83 5.21
N ALA A 128 5.10 -5.48 5.37
CA ALA A 128 5.62 -6.45 4.42
C ALA A 128 4.68 -7.65 4.22
N LEU A 129 4.82 -8.29 3.08
CA LEU A 129 4.07 -9.50 2.74
C LEU A 129 4.76 -10.74 3.33
N HIS A 130 4.03 -11.51 4.13
CA HIS A 130 4.51 -12.75 4.73
C HIS A 130 3.92 -13.96 4.01
N LEU A 131 4.79 -14.82 3.49
CA LEU A 131 4.44 -15.92 2.61
C LEU A 131 4.41 -17.25 3.33
N SER A 132 3.43 -18.08 2.98
CA SER A 132 3.44 -19.51 3.27
C SER A 132 4.43 -20.23 2.36
N ARG A 133 4.77 -21.48 2.71
CA ARG A 133 5.68 -22.32 1.91
C ARG A 133 5.22 -22.42 0.44
N ARG A 134 3.93 -22.70 0.21
CA ARG A 134 3.38 -22.82 -1.15
C ARG A 134 3.44 -21.52 -1.94
N GLU A 135 3.19 -20.39 -1.25
CA GLU A 135 3.29 -19.07 -1.88
C GLU A 135 4.74 -18.73 -2.21
N THR A 136 5.68 -19.06 -1.31
CA THR A 136 7.12 -18.92 -1.57
C THR A 136 7.55 -19.72 -2.79
N GLU A 137 7.12 -20.99 -2.90
CA GLU A 137 7.39 -21.84 -4.07
C GLU A 137 6.88 -21.20 -5.37
N SER A 138 5.67 -20.61 -5.35
CA SER A 138 5.10 -19.92 -6.52
C SER A 138 5.88 -18.66 -6.92
N ILE A 139 6.29 -17.84 -5.94
CA ILE A 139 7.12 -16.65 -6.18
C ILE A 139 8.49 -17.04 -6.72
N THR A 140 9.12 -18.05 -6.12
CA THR A 140 10.42 -18.57 -6.57
C THR A 140 10.35 -19.06 -8.02
N CYS A 141 9.24 -19.72 -8.41
CA CYS A 141 9.04 -20.13 -9.81
C CYS A 141 8.99 -18.92 -10.76
N CYS A 142 8.33 -17.82 -10.37
CA CYS A 142 8.34 -16.58 -11.16
C CYS A 142 9.76 -15.98 -11.26
N LEU A 143 10.52 -15.98 -10.16
CA LEU A 143 11.92 -15.50 -10.16
C LEU A 143 12.81 -16.34 -11.07
N TRP A 144 12.66 -17.66 -11.08
CA TRP A 144 13.37 -18.56 -11.99
C TRP A 144 13.08 -18.23 -13.46
N ASN A 145 11.84 -17.97 -13.84
CA ASN A 145 11.51 -17.58 -15.20
C ASN A 145 12.15 -16.23 -15.59
N ILE A 146 12.27 -15.29 -14.65
CA ILE A 146 12.99 -14.03 -14.88
C ILE A 146 14.48 -14.28 -15.05
N GLU A 147 15.07 -15.16 -14.24
CA GLU A 147 16.48 -15.51 -14.32
C GLU A 147 16.84 -16.16 -15.65
N GLU A 148 16.04 -17.12 -16.12
CA GLU A 148 16.18 -17.76 -17.42
C GLU A 148 16.16 -16.72 -18.56
N GLU A 149 15.23 -15.78 -18.52
CA GLU A 149 15.15 -14.72 -19.53
C GLU A 149 16.35 -13.75 -19.46
N LEU A 150 16.88 -13.45 -18.28
CA LEU A 150 18.06 -12.61 -18.11
C LEU A 150 19.32 -13.27 -18.70
N HIS A 151 19.40 -14.61 -18.74
CA HIS A 151 20.49 -15.35 -19.36
C HIS A 151 20.34 -15.53 -20.88
N HIS A 152 19.13 -15.26 -21.42
CA HIS A 152 18.92 -15.27 -22.87
C HIS A 152 19.63 -14.07 -23.54
N PRO A 153 20.17 -14.22 -24.75
CA PRO A 153 20.69 -13.07 -25.52
C PRO A 153 19.63 -11.98 -25.69
N ILE A 154 20.00 -10.73 -25.39
CA ILE A 154 19.07 -9.59 -25.45
C ILE A 154 18.57 -9.40 -26.89
N ASP A 155 17.26 -9.39 -27.06
CA ASP A 155 16.57 -9.16 -28.33
C ASP A 155 15.40 -8.16 -28.18
N THR A 156 14.61 -7.99 -29.25
CA THR A 156 13.46 -7.06 -29.26
C THR A 156 12.29 -7.52 -28.36
N HIS A 157 12.27 -8.76 -27.89
CA HIS A 157 11.22 -9.35 -27.07
C HIS A 157 11.58 -9.39 -25.59
N THR A 158 12.86 -9.39 -25.25
CA THR A 158 13.39 -9.52 -23.87
C THR A 158 12.68 -8.56 -22.89
N GLY A 159 12.58 -7.27 -23.20
CA GLY A 159 11.90 -6.29 -22.33
C GLY A 159 10.43 -6.61 -22.10
N THR A 160 9.73 -7.09 -23.12
CA THR A 160 8.31 -7.49 -23.02
C THR A 160 8.16 -8.76 -22.18
N ILE A 161 9.00 -9.75 -22.38
CA ILE A 161 8.96 -11.04 -21.64
C ILE A 161 9.26 -10.78 -20.15
N LEU A 162 10.36 -10.06 -19.86
CA LEU A 162 10.69 -9.68 -18.48
C LEU A 162 9.55 -8.92 -17.80
N SER A 163 8.97 -7.93 -18.49
CA SER A 163 7.84 -7.16 -17.93
C SER A 163 6.63 -8.05 -17.64
N ARG A 164 6.33 -9.04 -18.45
CA ARG A 164 5.22 -9.99 -18.23
C ARG A 164 5.48 -10.90 -17.03
N HIS A 165 6.69 -11.40 -16.87
CA HIS A 165 7.05 -12.22 -15.71
C HIS A 165 7.02 -11.40 -14.41
N ILE A 166 7.47 -10.15 -14.44
CA ILE A 166 7.38 -9.22 -13.31
C ILE A 166 5.91 -8.91 -12.99
N GLU A 167 5.08 -8.63 -13.99
CA GLU A 167 3.64 -8.36 -13.81
C GLU A 167 2.94 -9.56 -13.15
N LEU A 168 3.20 -10.79 -13.62
CA LEU A 168 2.66 -12.00 -13.02
C LEU A 168 3.08 -12.18 -11.55
N LEU A 169 4.35 -11.91 -11.23
CA LEU A 169 4.84 -11.95 -9.85
C LEU A 169 4.08 -10.95 -8.98
N LEU A 170 3.87 -9.73 -9.46
CA LEU A 170 3.14 -8.68 -8.73
C LEU A 170 1.66 -9.03 -8.55
N ASP A 171 1.02 -9.69 -9.52
CA ASP A 171 -0.35 -10.19 -9.41
C ASP A 171 -0.48 -11.27 -8.32
N TYR A 172 0.49 -12.17 -8.22
CA TYR A 172 0.54 -13.12 -7.10
C TYR A 172 0.69 -12.40 -5.75
N CYS A 173 1.54 -11.38 -5.68
CA CYS A 173 1.71 -10.59 -4.46
C CYS A 173 0.41 -9.89 -4.05
N SER A 174 -0.35 -9.32 -5.00
CA SER A 174 -1.67 -8.73 -4.76
C SER A 174 -2.61 -9.74 -4.10
N ARG A 175 -2.74 -10.94 -4.67
CA ARG A 175 -3.54 -12.05 -4.12
C ARG A 175 -3.10 -12.41 -2.70
N TYR A 176 -1.81 -12.45 -2.44
CA TYR A 176 -1.28 -12.85 -1.13
C TYR A 176 -1.44 -11.75 -0.08
N TYR A 177 -1.44 -10.47 -0.46
CA TYR A 177 -1.85 -9.38 0.42
C TYR A 177 -3.33 -9.46 0.80
N GLU A 178 -4.22 -9.77 -0.13
CA GLU A 178 -5.64 -10.00 0.18
C GLU A 178 -5.82 -11.15 1.17
N ARG A 179 -5.12 -12.28 0.96
CA ARG A 179 -5.07 -13.38 1.93
C ARG A 179 -4.53 -12.91 3.30
N GLN A 180 -3.48 -12.05 3.32
CA GLN A 180 -2.90 -11.54 4.57
C GLN A 180 -3.90 -10.63 5.31
N PHE A 181 -4.72 -9.84 4.63
CA PHE A 181 -5.82 -9.12 5.25
C PHE A 181 -6.81 -10.08 5.93
N ILE A 182 -7.16 -11.20 5.29
CA ILE A 182 -8.03 -12.20 5.90
C ILE A 182 -7.38 -12.79 7.17
N THR A 183 -6.12 -13.18 7.13
CA THR A 183 -5.44 -13.78 8.28
C THR A 183 -5.22 -12.80 9.45
N ARG A 184 -5.23 -11.50 9.17
CA ARG A 184 -5.10 -10.41 10.15
C ARG A 184 -6.44 -9.84 10.63
N GLU A 185 -7.56 -10.55 10.43
CA GLU A 185 -8.93 -10.08 10.68
C GLU A 185 -9.11 -9.37 12.03
N ASN A 186 -8.60 -9.94 13.12
CA ASN A 186 -8.76 -9.33 14.46
C ASN A 186 -8.02 -7.99 14.56
N THR A 187 -6.77 -7.92 14.10
CA THR A 187 -5.98 -6.68 14.06
C THR A 187 -6.63 -5.64 13.14
N ASN A 188 -7.15 -6.08 12.00
CA ASN A 188 -7.82 -5.21 11.04
C ASN A 188 -9.12 -4.62 11.63
N LYS A 189 -9.91 -5.41 12.35
CA LYS A 189 -11.11 -4.92 13.05
C LYS A 189 -10.75 -3.84 14.08
N ASP A 190 -9.68 -4.01 14.84
CA ASP A 190 -9.22 -3.00 15.80
C ASP A 190 -8.76 -1.71 15.10
N ILE A 191 -8.06 -1.83 13.98
CA ILE A 191 -7.63 -0.67 13.15
C ILE A 191 -8.87 0.04 12.61
N MET A 192 -9.83 -0.70 12.06
CA MET A 192 -11.06 -0.13 11.49
C MET A 192 -11.92 0.56 12.56
N ALA A 193 -12.06 -0.03 13.75
CA ALA A 193 -12.78 0.60 14.86
C ALA A 193 -12.13 1.91 15.30
N ARG A 194 -10.79 1.95 15.38
CA ARG A 194 -10.05 3.18 15.69
C ARG A 194 -10.19 4.22 14.59
N LEU A 195 -10.12 3.82 13.31
CA LEU A 195 -10.35 4.71 12.17
C LEU A 195 -11.75 5.33 12.25
N GLU A 196 -12.77 4.53 12.52
CA GLU A 196 -14.15 4.99 12.63
C GLU A 196 -14.30 6.06 13.70
N LEU A 197 -13.77 5.83 14.91
CA LEU A 197 -13.79 6.82 16.00
C LEU A 197 -13.09 8.13 15.61
N MET A 198 -11.94 8.04 14.93
CA MET A 198 -11.19 9.22 14.49
C MET A 198 -11.93 10.00 13.41
N VAL A 199 -12.61 9.33 12.49
CA VAL A 199 -13.43 9.96 11.44
C VAL A 199 -14.65 10.63 12.06
N ASP A 200 -15.35 9.94 12.97
CA ASP A 200 -16.51 10.49 13.67
C ASP A 200 -16.12 11.74 14.49
N GLU A 201 -14.98 11.70 15.20
CA GLU A 201 -14.44 12.88 15.91
C GLU A 201 -14.07 14.01 14.94
N TYR A 202 -13.46 13.71 13.81
CA TYR A 202 -13.10 14.73 12.81
C TYR A 202 -14.34 15.46 12.27
N ILE A 203 -15.44 14.73 12.03
CA ILE A 203 -16.70 15.30 11.55
C ILE A 203 -17.38 16.09 12.66
N THR A 204 -17.52 15.53 13.88
CA THR A 204 -18.26 16.14 14.98
C THR A 204 -17.55 17.36 15.57
N SER A 205 -16.23 17.40 15.53
CA SER A 205 -15.45 18.59 15.99
C SER A 205 -15.54 19.79 15.06
N GLY A 206 -16.19 19.67 13.91
CA GLY A 206 -16.28 20.73 12.90
C GLY A 206 -15.05 20.88 12.03
N ARG A 207 -13.98 20.13 12.26
CA ARG A 207 -12.75 20.20 11.45
C ARG A 207 -13.02 20.00 9.96
N ILE A 208 -13.99 19.16 9.60
CA ILE A 208 -14.37 18.93 8.22
C ILE A 208 -14.93 20.20 7.53
N HIS A 209 -15.57 21.09 8.29
CA HIS A 209 -16.02 22.40 7.80
C HIS A 209 -14.82 23.33 7.51
N ASP A 210 -13.84 23.35 8.41
CA ASP A 210 -12.74 24.32 8.38
C ASP A 210 -11.64 23.91 7.39
N THR A 211 -11.32 22.62 7.33
CA THR A 211 -10.20 22.09 6.55
C THR A 211 -10.62 21.20 5.38
N GLY A 212 -11.92 20.94 5.23
CA GLY A 212 -12.47 20.11 4.16
C GLY A 212 -12.28 18.62 4.39
N MET A 213 -12.37 17.84 3.30
CA MET A 213 -12.23 16.39 3.33
C MET A 213 -10.80 15.99 3.76
N PRO A 214 -10.66 15.13 4.77
CA PRO A 214 -9.35 14.72 5.26
C PRO A 214 -8.63 13.82 4.25
N SER A 215 -7.30 13.90 4.23
CA SER A 215 -6.49 12.95 3.47
C SER A 215 -6.27 11.64 4.26
N PRO A 216 -6.07 10.49 3.60
CA PRO A 216 -5.70 9.24 4.29
C PRO A 216 -4.48 9.39 5.20
N ALA A 217 -3.51 10.23 4.79
CA ALA A 217 -2.30 10.48 5.56
C ALA A 217 -2.55 11.16 6.92
N ALA A 218 -3.68 11.86 7.09
CA ALA A 218 -4.04 12.46 8.37
C ALA A 218 -4.34 11.40 9.44
N PHE A 219 -4.95 10.29 9.05
CA PHE A 219 -5.33 9.20 9.97
C PHE A 219 -4.26 8.11 10.04
N SER A 220 -3.64 7.77 8.92
CA SER A 220 -2.67 6.66 8.86
C SER A 220 -1.49 6.86 9.82
N ARG A 221 -1.02 8.10 10.02
CA ARG A 221 0.05 8.41 10.99
C ARG A 221 -0.33 8.03 12.41
N HIS A 222 -1.56 8.30 12.83
CA HIS A 222 -2.06 7.98 14.18
C HIS A 222 -2.31 6.48 14.36
N LEU A 223 -2.57 5.79 13.26
CA LEU A 223 -2.72 4.33 13.24
C LEU A 223 -1.37 3.60 13.06
N ASN A 224 -0.28 4.36 12.88
CA ASN A 224 1.05 3.86 12.59
C ASN A 224 1.13 3.01 11.30
N LEU A 225 0.36 3.41 10.28
CA LEU A 225 0.28 2.76 8.97
C LEU A 225 0.74 3.71 7.85
N SER A 226 1.07 3.14 6.68
CA SER A 226 1.15 3.92 5.45
C SER A 226 -0.26 4.32 4.99
N ALA A 227 -0.35 5.43 4.24
CA ALA A 227 -1.64 5.86 3.69
C ALA A 227 -2.18 4.86 2.66
N ALA A 228 -1.29 4.20 1.91
CA ALA A 228 -1.65 3.19 0.93
C ALA A 228 -2.25 1.95 1.62
N TYR A 229 -1.55 1.38 2.62
CA TYR A 229 -2.04 0.22 3.37
C TYR A 229 -3.41 0.50 4.02
N LEU A 230 -3.59 1.69 4.62
CA LEU A 230 -4.88 2.08 5.20
C LEU A 230 -5.99 2.13 4.15
N CYS A 231 -5.72 2.67 2.96
CA CYS A 231 -6.71 2.73 1.89
C CYS A 231 -7.09 1.34 1.38
N ASP A 232 -6.10 0.45 1.21
CA ASP A 232 -6.33 -0.89 0.71
C ASP A 232 -7.06 -1.75 1.75
N LEU A 233 -6.68 -1.65 3.03
CA LEU A 233 -7.40 -2.28 4.12
C LEU A 233 -8.86 -1.81 4.19
N LEU A 234 -9.09 -0.49 4.13
CA LEU A 234 -10.45 0.07 4.14
C LEU A 234 -11.26 -0.43 2.94
N CYS A 235 -10.66 -0.47 1.75
CA CYS A 235 -11.31 -0.98 0.55
C CYS A 235 -11.64 -2.46 0.69
N PHE A 236 -10.71 -3.26 1.22
CA PHE A 236 -10.91 -4.68 1.49
C PHE A 236 -12.06 -4.93 2.46
N GLU A 237 -12.10 -4.23 3.60
CA GLU A 237 -13.11 -4.42 4.65
C GLU A 237 -14.49 -3.87 4.29
N THR A 238 -14.57 -2.79 3.49
CA THR A 238 -15.83 -2.07 3.25
C THR A 238 -16.29 -2.06 1.80
N GLY A 239 -15.43 -2.43 0.86
CA GLY A 239 -15.67 -2.28 -0.59
C GLY A 239 -15.71 -0.82 -1.06
N LYS A 240 -15.22 0.15 -0.25
CA LYS A 240 -15.28 1.58 -0.53
C LYS A 240 -13.91 2.22 -0.56
N THR A 241 -13.74 3.20 -1.42
CA THR A 241 -12.59 4.09 -1.37
C THR A 241 -12.63 4.95 -0.11
N PHE A 242 -11.49 5.50 0.29
CA PHE A 242 -11.41 6.37 1.46
C PHE A 242 -12.37 7.58 1.35
N ALA A 243 -12.46 8.19 0.19
CA ALA A 243 -13.36 9.31 -0.05
C ALA A 243 -14.84 8.92 0.09
N GLU A 244 -15.24 7.78 -0.47
CA GLU A 244 -16.60 7.25 -0.34
C GLU A 244 -16.95 6.90 1.11
N TYR A 245 -15.99 6.36 1.87
CA TYR A 245 -16.18 6.07 3.28
C TYR A 245 -16.45 7.34 4.10
N ILE A 246 -15.64 8.40 3.89
CA ILE A 246 -15.86 9.69 4.56
C ILE A 246 -17.23 10.29 4.16
N GLN A 247 -17.60 10.24 2.86
CA GLN A 247 -18.90 10.71 2.41
C GLN A 247 -20.05 9.95 3.06
N LEU A 248 -19.93 8.63 3.21
CA LEU A 248 -20.94 7.81 3.91
C LEU A 248 -21.11 8.29 5.35
N LYS A 249 -20.01 8.48 6.08
CA LYS A 249 -20.03 8.98 7.47
C LYS A 249 -20.63 10.40 7.57
N GLN A 250 -20.32 11.29 6.62
CA GLN A 250 -20.95 12.62 6.54
C GLN A 250 -22.47 12.49 6.36
N ILE A 251 -22.95 11.60 5.50
CA ILE A 251 -24.38 11.41 5.26
C ILE A 251 -25.08 10.78 6.46
N ASP A 252 -24.45 9.84 7.16
CA ASP A 252 -25.00 9.27 8.40
C ASP A 252 -25.14 10.34 9.49
N MET A 253 -24.18 11.25 9.62
CA MET A 253 -24.29 12.40 10.51
C MET A 253 -25.37 13.37 10.05
N ALA A 254 -25.48 13.64 8.73
CA ALA A 254 -26.54 14.47 8.17
C ALA A 254 -27.94 13.93 8.49
N ARG A 255 -28.14 12.60 8.40
CA ARG A 255 -29.39 11.94 8.76
C ARG A 255 -29.78 12.24 10.23
N LYS A 256 -28.82 12.08 11.15
CA LYS A 256 -29.03 12.40 12.57
C LYS A 256 -29.40 13.86 12.77
N MET A 257 -28.62 14.79 12.19
CA MET A 257 -28.88 16.24 12.32
C MET A 257 -30.23 16.66 11.74
N LEU A 258 -30.65 16.07 10.62
CA LEU A 258 -31.96 16.36 10.02
C LEU A 258 -33.13 15.78 10.82
N CYS A 259 -32.93 14.69 11.56
CA CYS A 259 -33.95 14.11 12.42
C CYS A 259 -34.08 14.84 13.76
N ASP A 260 -32.97 15.15 14.41
CA ASP A 260 -32.94 15.64 15.79
C ASP A 260 -33.11 17.15 15.92
N SER A 261 -32.91 17.92 14.87
CA SER A 261 -32.89 19.37 14.94
C SER A 261 -33.76 20.07 13.88
N ASN A 262 -34.16 21.29 14.20
CA ASN A 262 -34.84 22.20 13.26
C ASN A 262 -33.85 22.81 12.22
N THR A 263 -32.70 22.16 12.00
CA THR A 263 -31.61 22.65 11.15
C THR A 263 -31.99 22.54 9.68
N ALA A 264 -31.80 23.60 8.93
CA ALA A 264 -32.06 23.59 7.49
C ALA A 264 -31.02 22.71 6.75
N PRO A 265 -31.40 22.04 5.66
CA PRO A 265 -30.45 21.25 4.84
C PRO A 265 -29.21 22.03 4.38
N SER A 266 -29.34 23.35 4.16
CA SER A 266 -28.21 24.23 3.83
C SER A 266 -27.19 24.35 4.94
N ASP A 267 -27.66 24.43 6.19
CA ASP A 267 -26.79 24.52 7.36
C ASP A 267 -26.11 23.17 7.64
N VAL A 268 -26.85 22.07 7.50
CA VAL A 268 -26.28 20.72 7.59
C VAL A 268 -25.17 20.53 6.56
N ALA A 269 -25.41 20.90 5.31
CA ALA A 269 -24.41 20.82 4.24
C ALA A 269 -23.14 21.62 4.59
N ARG A 270 -23.32 22.84 5.12
CA ARG A 270 -22.21 23.73 5.53
C ARG A 270 -21.43 23.14 6.71
N ILE A 271 -22.12 22.70 7.77
CA ILE A 271 -21.50 22.13 8.96
C ILE A 271 -20.67 20.88 8.62
N LEU A 272 -21.18 20.06 7.70
CA LEU A 272 -20.51 18.83 7.27
C LEU A 272 -19.47 19.05 6.15
N GLY A 273 -19.13 20.30 5.81
CA GLY A 273 -18.03 20.64 4.90
C GLY A 273 -18.32 20.35 3.41
N PHE A 274 -19.58 20.26 3.01
CA PHE A 274 -19.93 20.13 1.59
C PHE A 274 -19.71 21.45 0.86
N GLN A 275 -19.06 21.38 -0.30
CA GLN A 275 -18.72 22.56 -1.11
C GLN A 275 -19.96 23.33 -1.63
N SER A 276 -21.08 22.63 -1.80
CA SER A 276 -22.35 23.23 -2.22
C SER A 276 -23.56 22.41 -1.74
N LEU A 277 -24.69 23.09 -1.57
CA LEU A 277 -25.98 22.43 -1.26
C LEU A 277 -26.39 21.47 -2.39
N GLN A 278 -26.08 21.81 -3.65
CA GLN A 278 -26.41 20.96 -4.79
C GLN A 278 -25.62 19.64 -4.73
N PHE A 279 -24.34 19.69 -4.42
CA PHE A 279 -23.50 18.50 -4.27
C PHE A 279 -23.98 17.66 -3.07
N PHE A 280 -24.24 18.29 -1.94
CA PHE A 280 -24.84 17.60 -0.77
C PHE A 280 -26.13 16.88 -1.12
N ASN A 281 -27.09 17.56 -1.78
CA ASN A 281 -28.35 16.96 -2.18
C ASN A 281 -28.16 15.75 -3.13
N ALA A 282 -27.22 15.84 -4.06
CA ALA A 282 -26.89 14.75 -4.99
C ALA A 282 -26.33 13.53 -4.24
N VAL A 283 -25.34 13.74 -3.37
CA VAL A 283 -24.70 12.66 -2.57
C VAL A 283 -25.73 12.06 -1.60
N PHE A 284 -26.47 12.90 -0.88
CA PHE A 284 -27.50 12.45 0.06
C PHE A 284 -28.57 11.60 -0.64
N LYS A 285 -29.08 12.06 -1.80
CA LYS A 285 -30.05 11.30 -2.60
C LYS A 285 -29.47 9.99 -3.12
N LYS A 286 -28.21 9.99 -3.57
CA LYS A 286 -27.52 8.77 -4.04
C LYS A 286 -27.44 7.70 -2.95
N LEU A 287 -27.16 8.10 -1.69
CA LEU A 287 -26.91 7.18 -0.58
C LEU A 287 -28.20 6.82 0.21
N THR A 288 -29.21 7.71 0.25
CA THR A 288 -30.43 7.51 1.05
C THR A 288 -31.69 7.26 0.21
N GLY A 289 -31.63 7.44 -1.11
CA GLY A 289 -32.78 7.35 -2.01
C GLY A 289 -33.67 8.59 -2.03
N THR A 290 -33.54 9.53 -1.06
CA THR A 290 -34.39 10.69 -0.91
C THR A 290 -33.57 11.98 -0.80
N ILE A 291 -34.21 13.14 -1.07
CA ILE A 291 -33.56 14.44 -0.88
C ILE A 291 -33.65 14.89 0.60
N PRO A 292 -32.65 15.65 1.12
CA PRO A 292 -32.60 16.07 2.53
C PRO A 292 -33.87 16.78 3.01
N GLY A 293 -34.46 17.64 2.17
CA GLY A 293 -35.67 18.38 2.52
C GLY A 293 -36.93 17.53 2.68
N LYS A 294 -36.97 16.33 2.07
CA LYS A 294 -38.06 15.35 2.25
C LYS A 294 -37.74 14.28 3.28
N TYR A 295 -36.49 14.19 3.71
CA TYR A 295 -36.06 13.23 4.73
C TYR A 295 -36.64 13.58 6.12
N LYS A 296 -36.86 14.85 6.37
CA LYS A 296 -37.49 15.38 7.55
C LYS A 296 -39.01 15.20 7.44
N LYS A 297 -39.61 14.33 8.23
CA LYS A 297 -41.07 14.25 8.37
C LYS A 297 -41.59 15.40 9.22
N PRO A 298 -42.84 15.92 8.94
CA PRO A 298 -43.47 16.95 9.76
C PRO A 298 -43.71 16.53 11.22
N ASP A 299 -43.73 15.22 11.51
CA ASP A 299 -44.10 14.65 12.80
C ASP A 299 -42.91 14.04 13.59
N GLY A 300 -41.66 14.33 13.23
CA GLY A 300 -40.49 13.91 14.02
C GLY A 300 -40.06 12.45 13.85
N GLU A 301 -40.73 11.62 13.06
CA GLU A 301 -40.32 10.24 12.78
C GLU A 301 -39.39 10.20 11.54
N CYS A 302 -38.16 9.69 11.71
CA CYS A 302 -37.25 9.43 10.62
C CYS A 302 -37.67 8.18 9.83
N LEU A 303 -37.53 8.26 8.50
CA LEU A 303 -37.60 7.08 7.63
C LEU A 303 -36.42 6.18 7.93
N SER A 304 -36.66 4.99 8.48
CA SER A 304 -35.67 3.93 8.71
C SER A 304 -35.11 3.36 7.40
#